data_5cab11879052ce5f942941ec4e2647de
#
_entry.id   5cab11879052ce5f942941ec4e2647de
#
_cell.length_a   1.000
_cell.length_b   1.000
_cell.length_c   1.000
_cell.angle_alpha   90.00
_cell.angle_beta   90.00
_cell.angle_gamma   90.00
#
_symmetry.space_group_name_H-M   'P 1'
#
loop_
_entity.id
_entity.type
_entity.pdbx_description
1 polymer ?
#
loop_
_entity_poly.entity_id
_entity_poly.type
_entity_poly.pdbx_seq_one_letter_code
_entity_poly.pdbx_strand_id
1 'polypeptide(L)'
;MLVRRMGLAVMLFFLLPAESYGQERIKIAYSSADASNAVWFTALDAGLYRKHGLDVELVFIQSSTTSVSSVVAGDIQVANTSGGAVASAVVGGAHLIMTACYINTLPYELVVQETVKSAEDLRGKSVGISRVGSASDVAARVLVRGLGLEPVKDVPIIQVGGPSERAAAFRTGRIVGFPSPPGTIHLAKGMPHRILISTADFQKRFDFPYICSTTTKSYLATNRDTMRRLTMALIEATHFLKTRKEDTKKFIAKYTRQNNPEYLEASYAANVKLHDRVPLVTREGTVIQIKEALARKPGATLKVEDMVDDSIVRELEKSGFIDKVYK
;
A
#
# COMPACT_ATOMS: atom_id res chain seq x y z
N MET A 1 -9.63 -86.57 -11.79
CA MET A 1 -10.36 -85.30 -11.99
C MET A 1 -10.00 -84.34 -10.91
N LEU A 2 -9.13 -83.37 -11.26
CA LEU A 2 -8.54 -82.34 -10.32
C LEU A 2 -9.30 -81.05 -10.62
N VAL A 3 -10.13 -80.57 -9.68
CA VAL A 3 -10.83 -79.28 -9.79
C VAL A 3 -9.94 -78.17 -9.20
N ARG A 4 -9.42 -77.30 -10.08
CA ARG A 4 -8.58 -76.15 -9.77
C ARG A 4 -9.49 -74.99 -9.30
N ARG A 5 -9.44 -74.65 -8.03
CA ARG A 5 -10.09 -73.45 -7.47
C ARG A 5 -9.23 -72.22 -7.79
N MET A 6 -9.75 -71.32 -8.63
CA MET A 6 -9.18 -70.02 -8.96
C MET A 6 -9.70 -68.99 -7.96
N GLY A 7 -8.85 -68.56 -7.04
CA GLY A 7 -9.18 -67.48 -6.10
C GLY A 7 -9.10 -66.09 -6.76
N LEU A 8 -10.22 -65.40 -6.79
CA LEU A 8 -10.32 -64.04 -7.27
C LEU A 8 -9.94 -63.07 -6.14
N ALA A 9 -8.70 -62.49 -6.24
CA ALA A 9 -8.27 -61.44 -5.31
C ALA A 9 -8.92 -60.10 -5.73
N VAL A 10 -9.92 -59.65 -4.95
CA VAL A 10 -10.50 -58.31 -5.10
C VAL A 10 -9.55 -57.29 -4.43
N MET A 11 -8.85 -56.53 -5.26
CA MET A 11 -8.01 -55.43 -4.84
C MET A 11 -8.89 -54.19 -4.55
N LEU A 12 -9.22 -53.95 -3.28
CA LEU A 12 -9.94 -52.76 -2.84
C LEU A 12 -9.01 -51.54 -2.94
N PHE A 13 -9.18 -50.73 -3.99
CA PHE A 13 -8.57 -49.41 -4.09
C PHE A 13 -9.29 -48.49 -3.09
N PHE A 14 -8.63 -48.18 -1.97
CA PHE A 14 -9.01 -47.07 -1.10
C PHE A 14 -8.75 -45.76 -1.85
N LEU A 15 -9.80 -45.22 -2.49
CA LEU A 15 -9.81 -43.82 -2.91
C LEU A 15 -9.85 -42.95 -1.64
N LEU A 16 -8.66 -42.50 -1.18
CA LEU A 16 -8.58 -41.43 -0.22
C LEU A 16 -9.25 -40.19 -0.86
N PRO A 17 -10.21 -39.55 -0.23
CA PRO A 17 -10.75 -38.29 -0.73
C PRO A 17 -9.59 -37.32 -0.74
N ALA A 18 -9.19 -36.82 -1.91
CA ALA A 18 -8.37 -35.64 -2.02
C ALA A 18 -9.19 -34.51 -1.39
N GLU A 19 -8.83 -34.10 -0.17
CA GLU A 19 -9.38 -32.89 0.42
C GLU A 19 -9.03 -31.75 -0.53
N SER A 20 -9.96 -31.42 -1.40
CA SER A 20 -9.95 -30.18 -2.16
C SER A 20 -10.16 -29.07 -1.15
N TYR A 21 -9.06 -28.58 -0.56
CA TYR A 21 -9.11 -27.32 0.17
C TYR A 21 -9.57 -26.25 -0.82
N GLY A 22 -10.87 -25.91 -0.75
CA GLY A 22 -11.43 -24.80 -1.50
C GLY A 22 -10.56 -23.56 -1.21
N GLN A 23 -10.22 -22.82 -2.27
CA GLN A 23 -9.44 -21.58 -2.10
C GLN A 23 -10.20 -20.66 -1.15
N GLU A 24 -9.50 -20.17 -0.14
CA GLU A 24 -10.08 -19.23 0.84
C GLU A 24 -10.28 -17.87 0.19
N ARG A 25 -11.55 -17.45 0.12
CA ARG A 25 -11.91 -16.18 -0.51
C ARG A 25 -11.65 -15.01 0.43
N ILE A 26 -10.91 -14.01 -0.04
CA ILE A 26 -10.54 -12.83 0.71
C ILE A 26 -10.65 -11.57 -0.17
N LYS A 27 -11.27 -10.51 0.36
CA LYS A 27 -11.32 -9.20 -0.27
C LYS A 27 -10.21 -8.32 0.26
N ILE A 28 -9.45 -7.73 -0.66
CA ILE A 28 -8.34 -6.83 -0.32
C ILE A 28 -8.59 -5.47 -0.97
N ALA A 29 -8.66 -4.42 -0.14
CA ALA A 29 -8.76 -3.06 -0.67
C ALA A 29 -7.38 -2.50 -1.04
N TYR A 30 -7.31 -1.78 -2.17
CA TYR A 30 -6.18 -0.90 -2.49
C TYR A 30 -6.65 0.55 -2.63
N SER A 31 -5.85 1.48 -2.11
CA SER A 31 -6.31 2.84 -1.81
C SER A 31 -6.00 3.89 -2.87
N SER A 32 -5.21 3.54 -3.90
CA SER A 32 -4.84 4.46 -4.97
C SER A 32 -4.55 3.69 -6.27
N ALA A 33 -5.00 4.23 -7.40
CA ALA A 33 -4.74 3.67 -8.73
C ALA A 33 -3.40 4.20 -9.28
N ASP A 34 -2.30 3.85 -8.62
CA ASP A 34 -0.93 4.19 -9.03
C ASP A 34 0.03 3.02 -8.81
N ALA A 35 1.26 3.14 -9.31
CA ALA A 35 2.24 2.08 -9.30
C ALA A 35 2.80 1.72 -7.92
N SER A 36 2.55 2.51 -6.86
CA SER A 36 2.94 2.12 -5.50
C SER A 36 2.21 0.86 -5.02
N ASN A 37 1.05 0.58 -5.63
CA ASN A 37 0.26 -0.63 -5.38
C ASN A 37 0.67 -1.83 -6.24
N ALA A 38 1.72 -1.74 -7.04
CA ALA A 38 2.11 -2.77 -8.00
C ALA A 38 2.32 -4.16 -7.38
N VAL A 39 2.76 -4.23 -6.11
CA VAL A 39 2.94 -5.52 -5.42
C VAL A 39 1.62 -6.29 -5.29
N TRP A 40 0.50 -5.62 -5.03
CA TRP A 40 -0.83 -6.22 -4.93
C TRP A 40 -1.35 -6.69 -6.29
N PHE A 41 -1.15 -5.86 -7.31
CA PHE A 41 -1.51 -6.19 -8.69
C PHE A 41 -0.71 -7.37 -9.21
N THR A 42 0.61 -7.36 -8.96
CA THR A 42 1.52 -8.44 -9.34
C THR A 42 1.12 -9.75 -8.66
N ALA A 43 0.81 -9.75 -7.36
CA ALA A 43 0.39 -10.95 -6.66
C ALA A 43 -0.88 -11.59 -7.26
N LEU A 44 -1.82 -10.77 -7.74
CA LEU A 44 -3.04 -11.27 -8.37
C LEU A 44 -2.77 -11.79 -9.79
N ASP A 45 -2.19 -10.96 -10.66
CA ASP A 45 -2.07 -11.26 -12.08
C ASP A 45 -0.97 -12.28 -12.40
N ALA A 46 0.06 -12.40 -11.55
CA ALA A 46 1.04 -13.48 -11.62
C ALA A 46 0.56 -14.78 -10.93
N GLY A 47 -0.66 -14.81 -10.42
CA GLY A 47 -1.24 -16.02 -9.80
C GLY A 47 -0.66 -16.39 -8.44
N LEU A 48 0.09 -15.49 -7.78
CA LEU A 48 0.79 -15.80 -6.53
C LEU A 48 -0.16 -16.00 -5.35
N TYR A 49 -1.30 -15.31 -5.32
CA TYR A 49 -2.33 -15.58 -4.32
C TYR A 49 -2.86 -17.00 -4.44
N ARG A 50 -3.21 -17.45 -5.67
CA ARG A 50 -3.68 -18.82 -5.92
C ARG A 50 -2.63 -19.87 -5.60
N LYS A 51 -1.34 -19.59 -5.89
CA LYS A 51 -0.20 -20.44 -5.51
C LYS A 51 -0.20 -20.72 -4.01
N HIS A 52 -0.63 -19.75 -3.20
CA HIS A 52 -0.72 -19.87 -1.75
C HIS A 52 -2.15 -20.21 -1.26
N GLY A 53 -3.04 -20.75 -2.13
CA GLY A 53 -4.37 -21.22 -1.75
C GLY A 53 -5.37 -20.10 -1.44
N LEU A 54 -5.16 -18.89 -1.95
CA LEU A 54 -6.04 -17.74 -1.73
C LEU A 54 -6.77 -17.35 -3.03
N ASP A 55 -8.10 -17.18 -2.94
CA ASP A 55 -8.92 -16.54 -3.97
C ASP A 55 -9.14 -15.07 -3.60
N VAL A 56 -8.35 -14.18 -4.21
CA VAL A 56 -8.30 -12.76 -3.84
C VAL A 56 -9.11 -11.92 -4.82
N GLU A 57 -10.05 -11.15 -4.27
CA GLU A 57 -10.73 -10.06 -4.96
C GLU A 57 -10.07 -8.71 -4.57
N LEU A 58 -9.43 -8.03 -5.53
CA LEU A 58 -8.90 -6.68 -5.29
C LEU A 58 -9.99 -5.63 -5.50
N VAL A 59 -10.30 -4.86 -4.46
CA VAL A 59 -11.33 -3.82 -4.46
C VAL A 59 -10.66 -2.44 -4.41
N PHE A 60 -10.94 -1.60 -5.41
CA PHE A 60 -10.48 -0.21 -5.37
C PHE A 60 -11.35 0.61 -4.42
N ILE A 61 -10.77 1.11 -3.34
CA ILE A 61 -11.42 2.02 -2.39
C ILE A 61 -10.53 3.25 -2.22
N GLN A 62 -10.90 4.33 -2.90
CA GLN A 62 -10.08 5.53 -2.93
C GLN A 62 -9.82 6.11 -1.54
N SER A 63 -8.53 6.32 -1.23
CA SER A 63 -7.99 6.82 0.04
C SER A 63 -7.82 5.76 1.13
N SER A 64 -6.65 5.77 1.77
CA SER A 64 -6.32 4.89 2.90
C SER A 64 -7.32 5.02 4.06
N THR A 65 -7.84 6.22 4.32
CA THR A 65 -8.83 6.44 5.39
C THR A 65 -10.16 5.76 5.12
N THR A 66 -10.63 5.77 3.85
CA THR A 66 -11.87 5.07 3.47
C THR A 66 -11.65 3.55 3.49
N SER A 67 -10.49 3.07 3.01
CA SER A 67 -10.13 1.65 3.07
C SER A 67 -10.07 1.14 4.50
N VAL A 68 -9.51 1.92 5.43
CA VAL A 68 -9.52 1.61 6.88
C VAL A 68 -10.94 1.47 7.40
N SER A 69 -11.84 2.38 7.04
CA SER A 69 -13.25 2.31 7.48
C SER A 69 -13.95 1.04 6.99
N SER A 70 -13.66 0.58 5.76
CA SER A 70 -14.21 -0.67 5.21
C SER A 70 -13.68 -1.93 5.92
N VAL A 71 -12.42 -1.89 6.41
CA VAL A 71 -11.88 -2.98 7.24
C VAL A 71 -12.55 -3.01 8.62
N VAL A 72 -12.76 -1.83 9.22
CA VAL A 72 -13.45 -1.72 10.53
C VAL A 72 -14.91 -2.19 10.42
N ALA A 73 -15.58 -1.91 9.30
CA ALA A 73 -16.95 -2.36 9.03
C ALA A 73 -17.05 -3.88 8.75
N GLY A 74 -15.92 -4.56 8.44
CA GLY A 74 -15.90 -5.98 8.10
C GLY A 74 -16.18 -6.29 6.62
N ASP A 75 -16.41 -5.29 5.78
CA ASP A 75 -16.65 -5.46 4.34
C ASP A 75 -15.40 -5.95 3.60
N ILE A 76 -14.23 -5.61 4.11
CA ILE A 76 -12.90 -5.92 3.59
C ILE A 76 -12.08 -6.59 4.70
N GLN A 77 -11.42 -7.71 4.39
CA GLN A 77 -10.60 -8.44 5.35
C GLN A 77 -9.21 -7.81 5.55
N VAL A 78 -8.60 -7.36 4.46
CA VAL A 78 -7.28 -6.72 4.46
C VAL A 78 -7.31 -5.48 3.58
N ALA A 79 -6.69 -4.41 4.01
CA ALA A 79 -6.49 -3.24 3.16
C ALA A 79 -5.01 -2.88 3.03
N ASN A 80 -4.63 -2.45 1.83
CA ASN A 80 -3.41 -1.67 1.66
C ASN A 80 -3.65 -0.24 2.15
N THR A 81 -2.97 0.13 3.23
CA THR A 81 -3.14 1.44 3.87
C THR A 81 -1.81 2.05 4.25
N SER A 82 -1.85 3.32 4.66
CA SER A 82 -0.71 4.01 5.26
C SER A 82 -0.82 4.06 6.79
N GLY A 83 0.32 4.10 7.46
CA GLY A 83 0.39 4.19 8.92
C GLY A 83 -0.35 5.39 9.52
N GLY A 84 -0.39 6.52 8.81
CA GLY A 84 -1.14 7.70 9.25
C GLY A 84 -2.65 7.46 9.31
N ALA A 85 -3.21 6.73 8.34
CA ALA A 85 -4.62 6.35 8.35
C ALA A 85 -4.93 5.36 9.48
N VAL A 86 -4.05 4.38 9.69
CA VAL A 86 -4.18 3.41 10.79
C VAL A 86 -4.08 4.10 12.13
N ALA A 87 -3.06 4.94 12.37
CA ALA A 87 -2.89 5.67 13.62
C ALA A 87 -4.11 6.55 13.95
N SER A 88 -4.62 7.27 12.96
CA SER A 88 -5.82 8.11 13.13
C SER A 88 -7.05 7.30 13.53
N ALA A 89 -7.25 6.12 12.91
CA ALA A 89 -8.37 5.25 13.22
C ALA A 89 -8.22 4.57 14.60
N VAL A 90 -7.01 4.11 14.96
CA VAL A 90 -6.76 3.48 16.26
C VAL A 90 -6.90 4.50 17.40
N VAL A 91 -6.40 5.72 17.24
CA VAL A 91 -6.68 6.83 18.18
C VAL A 91 -8.19 7.12 18.25
N GLY A 92 -8.93 6.89 17.16
CA GLY A 92 -10.39 6.96 17.11
C GLY A 92 -11.12 5.82 17.81
N GLY A 93 -10.41 4.76 18.26
CA GLY A 93 -10.97 3.58 18.94
C GLY A 93 -11.07 2.33 18.06
N ALA A 94 -10.56 2.34 16.82
CA ALA A 94 -10.55 1.16 15.97
C ALA A 94 -9.47 0.15 16.41
N HIS A 95 -9.78 -1.15 16.34
CA HIS A 95 -8.86 -2.25 16.68
C HIS A 95 -8.15 -2.79 15.43
N LEU A 96 -7.29 -1.98 14.85
CA LEU A 96 -6.54 -2.30 13.63
C LEU A 96 -5.09 -2.66 13.94
N ILE A 97 -4.48 -3.41 13.00
CA ILE A 97 -3.08 -3.83 13.09
C ILE A 97 -2.45 -3.87 11.70
N MET A 98 -1.25 -3.30 11.55
CA MET A 98 -0.40 -3.47 10.37
C MET A 98 0.46 -4.71 10.55
N THR A 99 0.42 -5.63 9.57
CA THR A 99 1.13 -6.92 9.65
C THR A 99 2.37 -7.01 8.79
N ALA A 100 2.48 -6.17 7.77
CA ALA A 100 3.65 -6.04 6.91
C ALA A 100 3.61 -4.69 6.19
N CYS A 101 4.78 -4.15 5.82
CA CYS A 101 4.89 -2.94 5.01
C CYS A 101 5.89 -3.15 3.88
N TYR A 102 5.42 -3.01 2.64
CA TYR A 102 6.23 -3.26 1.44
C TYR A 102 6.98 -2.01 0.98
N ILE A 103 6.51 -0.82 1.35
CA ILE A 103 7.22 0.46 1.20
C ILE A 103 7.18 1.19 2.53
N ASN A 104 8.35 1.41 3.13
CA ASN A 104 8.53 2.06 4.43
C ASN A 104 9.13 3.47 4.30
N THR A 105 8.80 4.19 3.24
CA THR A 105 9.22 5.58 3.06
C THR A 105 8.09 6.40 2.45
N LEU A 106 8.14 7.72 2.60
CA LEU A 106 7.19 8.65 2.00
C LEU A 106 7.81 9.31 0.75
N PRO A 107 7.72 8.68 -0.43
CA PRO A 107 8.43 9.14 -1.62
C PRO A 107 7.60 10.17 -2.39
N TYR A 108 7.30 11.31 -1.76
CA TYR A 108 6.43 12.33 -2.35
C TYR A 108 7.18 13.59 -2.75
N GLU A 109 6.69 14.21 -3.82
CA GLU A 109 7.11 15.49 -4.34
C GLU A 109 5.93 16.47 -4.31
N LEU A 110 6.15 17.73 -4.01
CA LEU A 110 5.14 18.77 -4.16
C LEU A 110 5.21 19.33 -5.58
N VAL A 111 4.29 18.87 -6.39
CA VAL A 111 4.08 19.40 -7.75
C VAL A 111 3.25 20.66 -7.65
N VAL A 112 3.72 21.74 -8.26
CA VAL A 112 3.05 23.04 -8.26
C VAL A 112 2.97 23.64 -9.68
N GLN A 113 2.09 24.59 -9.90
CA GLN A 113 2.07 25.38 -11.12
C GLN A 113 3.41 26.08 -11.33
N GLU A 114 3.83 26.28 -12.56
CA GLU A 114 5.13 26.87 -12.92
C GLU A 114 5.31 28.29 -12.35
N THR A 115 4.19 28.99 -12.11
CA THR A 115 4.16 30.32 -11.48
C THR A 115 4.54 30.33 -10.01
N VAL A 116 4.49 29.18 -9.32
CA VAL A 116 4.88 29.03 -7.91
C VAL A 116 6.36 28.65 -7.89
N LYS A 117 7.23 29.62 -7.59
CA LYS A 117 8.70 29.46 -7.65
C LYS A 117 9.36 29.34 -6.30
N SER A 118 8.65 29.77 -5.24
CA SER A 118 9.15 29.82 -3.86
C SER A 118 8.09 29.40 -2.85
N ALA A 119 8.50 29.22 -1.60
CA ALA A 119 7.57 29.01 -0.49
C ALA A 119 6.58 30.17 -0.35
N GLU A 120 7.04 31.41 -0.51
CA GLU A 120 6.20 32.60 -0.39
C GLU A 120 5.09 32.65 -1.47
N ASP A 121 5.40 32.20 -2.70
CA ASP A 121 4.40 32.09 -3.76
C ASP A 121 3.30 31.08 -3.46
N LEU A 122 3.55 30.11 -2.56
CA LEU A 122 2.58 29.09 -2.14
C LEU A 122 1.64 29.60 -1.04
N ARG A 123 2.03 30.63 -0.30
CA ARG A 123 1.27 31.17 0.82
C ARG A 123 -0.13 31.62 0.38
N GLY A 124 -1.15 31.20 1.12
CA GLY A 124 -2.57 31.47 0.82
C GLY A 124 -3.17 30.68 -0.34
N LYS A 125 -2.35 29.87 -1.05
CA LYS A 125 -2.82 29.05 -2.19
C LYS A 125 -3.08 27.60 -1.79
N SER A 126 -4.08 26.96 -2.40
CA SER A 126 -4.55 25.64 -2.00
C SER A 126 -3.72 24.50 -2.58
N VAL A 127 -3.37 23.54 -1.74
CA VAL A 127 -2.78 22.23 -2.09
C VAL A 127 -3.84 21.13 -1.95
N GLY A 128 -3.98 20.30 -2.99
CA GLY A 128 -4.98 19.23 -3.04
C GLY A 128 -4.49 17.90 -2.50
N ILE A 129 -5.30 17.26 -1.67
CA ILE A 129 -5.05 15.91 -1.11
C ILE A 129 -6.22 14.97 -1.40
N SER A 130 -6.05 13.66 -1.14
CA SER A 130 -7.18 12.73 -1.28
C SER A 130 -8.20 12.91 -0.16
N ARG A 131 -7.80 12.68 1.08
CA ARG A 131 -8.62 12.91 2.29
C ARG A 131 -7.69 13.24 3.47
N VAL A 132 -8.22 13.91 4.47
CA VAL A 132 -7.52 14.17 5.73
C VAL A 132 -7.11 12.83 6.38
N GLY A 133 -5.88 12.76 6.88
CA GLY A 133 -5.28 11.55 7.49
C GLY A 133 -4.72 10.53 6.48
N SER A 134 -4.92 10.71 5.17
CA SER A 134 -4.33 9.83 4.14
C SER A 134 -2.84 10.09 3.95
N ALA A 135 -2.16 9.22 3.19
CA ALA A 135 -0.74 9.41 2.84
C ALA A 135 -0.49 10.75 2.12
N SER A 136 -1.41 11.19 1.25
CA SER A 136 -1.28 12.49 0.57
C SER A 136 -1.47 13.68 1.51
N ASP A 137 -2.28 13.57 2.57
CA ASP A 137 -2.39 14.62 3.59
C ASP A 137 -1.09 14.74 4.41
N VAL A 138 -0.56 13.60 4.85
CA VAL A 138 0.72 13.57 5.57
C VAL A 138 1.83 14.14 4.68
N ALA A 139 1.90 13.73 3.42
CA ALA A 139 2.88 14.24 2.46
C ALA A 139 2.76 15.76 2.26
N ALA A 140 1.55 16.28 2.06
CA ALA A 140 1.33 17.71 1.91
C ALA A 140 1.84 18.50 3.15
N ARG A 141 1.51 18.01 4.35
CA ARG A 141 1.94 18.65 5.60
C ARG A 141 3.45 18.62 5.79
N VAL A 142 4.07 17.47 5.52
CA VAL A 142 5.53 17.32 5.61
C VAL A 142 6.25 18.25 4.62
N LEU A 143 5.78 18.27 3.36
CA LEU A 143 6.38 19.09 2.30
C LEU A 143 6.20 20.59 2.56
N VAL A 144 5.01 21.01 3.03
CA VAL A 144 4.74 22.41 3.39
C VAL A 144 5.61 22.85 4.58
N ARG A 145 5.75 22.03 5.63
CA ARG A 145 6.66 22.31 6.76
C ARG A 145 8.11 22.38 6.31
N GLY A 146 8.52 21.53 5.37
CA GLY A 146 9.86 21.56 4.78
C GLY A 146 10.19 22.84 4.03
N LEU A 147 9.16 23.56 3.57
CA LEU A 147 9.29 24.91 3.01
C LEU A 147 9.31 26.03 4.08
N GLY A 148 9.25 25.69 5.37
CA GLY A 148 9.13 26.67 6.46
C GLY A 148 7.75 27.29 6.62
N LEU A 149 6.71 26.67 6.03
CA LEU A 149 5.32 27.15 6.10
C LEU A 149 4.50 26.27 7.05
N GLU A 150 3.48 26.88 7.68
CA GLU A 150 2.56 26.12 8.54
C GLU A 150 1.38 25.56 7.74
N PRO A 151 1.22 24.21 7.68
CA PRO A 151 0.12 23.58 6.98
C PRO A 151 -1.24 24.04 7.50
N VAL A 152 -2.19 24.23 6.60
CA VAL A 152 -3.54 24.73 6.84
C VAL A 152 -3.60 26.25 7.14
N LYS A 153 -2.67 26.77 7.94
CA LYS A 153 -2.60 28.18 8.29
C LYS A 153 -2.05 29.01 7.13
N ASP A 154 -0.85 28.67 6.66
CA ASP A 154 -0.19 29.40 5.57
C ASP A 154 -0.60 28.87 4.19
N VAL A 155 -0.87 27.55 4.09
CA VAL A 155 -1.22 26.85 2.86
C VAL A 155 -2.47 26.02 3.10
N PRO A 156 -3.64 26.47 2.60
CA PRO A 156 -4.87 25.68 2.67
C PRO A 156 -4.70 24.30 2.05
N ILE A 157 -5.03 23.25 2.81
CA ILE A 157 -4.98 21.86 2.36
C ILE A 157 -6.43 21.39 2.16
N ILE A 158 -6.82 21.11 0.89
CA ILE A 158 -8.20 20.79 0.54
C ILE A 158 -8.35 19.37 -0.01
N GLN A 159 -9.46 18.71 0.34
CA GLN A 159 -9.78 17.38 -0.17
C GLN A 159 -10.29 17.48 -1.62
N VAL A 160 -9.64 16.78 -2.53
CA VAL A 160 -9.94 16.78 -3.97
C VAL A 160 -10.23 15.39 -4.49
N GLY A 161 -9.48 14.38 -4.00
CA GLY A 161 -9.57 13.01 -4.45
C GLY A 161 -8.22 12.39 -4.78
N GLY A 162 -8.22 11.29 -5.54
CA GLY A 162 -7.03 10.56 -5.93
C GLY A 162 -6.13 11.31 -6.92
N PRO A 163 -5.10 10.64 -7.46
CA PRO A 163 -4.15 11.28 -8.37
C PRO A 163 -4.79 11.93 -9.60
N SER A 164 -5.76 11.27 -10.22
CA SER A 164 -6.43 11.78 -11.42
C SER A 164 -7.29 13.01 -11.13
N GLU A 165 -8.05 13.01 -10.01
CA GLU A 165 -8.87 14.14 -9.60
C GLU A 165 -8.01 15.34 -9.20
N ARG A 166 -6.87 15.11 -8.53
CA ARG A 166 -5.90 16.18 -8.22
C ARG A 166 -5.30 16.78 -9.47
N ALA A 167 -4.93 15.96 -10.47
CA ALA A 167 -4.45 16.44 -11.76
C ALA A 167 -5.52 17.27 -12.48
N ALA A 168 -6.79 16.86 -12.44
CA ALA A 168 -7.90 17.63 -13.01
C ALA A 168 -8.12 18.97 -12.29
N ALA A 169 -8.12 18.98 -10.96
CA ALA A 169 -8.26 20.20 -10.16
C ALA A 169 -7.05 21.17 -10.36
N PHE A 170 -5.86 20.61 -10.54
CA PHE A 170 -4.66 21.39 -10.89
C PHE A 170 -4.78 22.04 -12.26
N ARG A 171 -5.28 21.31 -13.26
CA ARG A 171 -5.50 21.82 -14.62
C ARG A 171 -6.48 22.98 -14.66
N THR A 172 -7.51 22.93 -13.83
CA THR A 172 -8.54 24.00 -13.77
C THR A 172 -8.15 25.15 -12.85
N GLY A 173 -6.97 25.12 -12.20
CA GLY A 173 -6.53 26.13 -11.26
C GLY A 173 -7.26 26.12 -9.91
N ARG A 174 -8.11 25.12 -9.64
CA ARG A 174 -8.77 24.94 -8.32
C ARG A 174 -7.75 24.71 -7.20
N ILE A 175 -6.62 24.09 -7.52
CA ILE A 175 -5.44 23.95 -6.67
C ILE A 175 -4.21 24.40 -7.43
N VAL A 176 -3.23 24.96 -6.73
CA VAL A 176 -1.95 25.34 -7.34
C VAL A 176 -0.88 24.26 -7.19
N GLY A 177 -1.14 23.27 -6.37
CA GLY A 177 -0.20 22.15 -6.17
C GLY A 177 -0.87 20.93 -5.53
N PHE A 178 -0.16 19.83 -5.58
CA PHE A 178 -0.55 18.57 -4.93
C PHE A 178 0.67 17.71 -4.64
N PRO A 179 0.65 16.91 -3.56
CA PRO A 179 1.67 15.89 -3.33
C PRO A 179 1.50 14.76 -4.36
N SER A 180 2.58 14.47 -5.09
CA SER A 180 2.65 13.47 -6.15
C SER A 180 3.46 12.27 -5.67
N PRO A 181 2.90 11.06 -5.60
CA PRO A 181 3.68 9.84 -5.43
C PRO A 181 4.48 9.52 -6.70
N PRO A 182 5.47 8.62 -6.64
CA PRO A 182 6.36 8.32 -7.76
C PRO A 182 5.62 7.97 -9.05
N GLY A 183 6.01 8.63 -10.14
CA GLY A 183 5.46 8.40 -11.48
C GLY A 183 4.16 9.15 -11.79
N THR A 184 3.40 9.61 -10.78
CA THR A 184 2.10 10.27 -11.01
C THR A 184 2.24 11.69 -11.56
N ILE A 185 3.43 12.29 -11.52
CA ILE A 185 3.71 13.58 -12.16
C ILE A 185 3.39 13.55 -13.68
N HIS A 186 3.54 12.40 -14.33
CA HIS A 186 3.19 12.25 -15.74
C HIS A 186 1.70 12.48 -16.05
N LEU A 187 0.81 12.45 -15.04
CA LEU A 187 -0.59 12.85 -15.18
C LEU A 187 -0.74 14.36 -15.38
N ALA A 188 0.27 15.14 -14.98
CA ALA A 188 0.36 16.58 -15.23
C ALA A 188 1.01 16.91 -16.60
N LYS A 189 1.34 15.92 -17.44
CA LYS A 189 1.93 16.14 -18.75
C LYS A 189 1.06 17.09 -19.61
N GLY A 190 1.70 18.06 -20.23
CA GLY A 190 1.02 19.12 -21.00
C GLY A 190 0.51 20.28 -20.16
N MET A 191 0.69 20.29 -18.84
CA MET A 191 0.43 21.43 -17.98
C MET A 191 1.77 22.01 -17.50
N PRO A 192 1.97 23.35 -17.57
CA PRO A 192 3.14 24.01 -17.00
C PRO A 192 3.23 23.73 -15.50
N HIS A 193 4.25 22.99 -15.06
CA HIS A 193 4.44 22.61 -13.67
C HIS A 193 5.91 22.49 -13.31
N ARG A 194 6.17 22.47 -12.00
CA ARG A 194 7.48 22.18 -11.43
C ARG A 194 7.35 21.38 -10.14
N ILE A 195 8.41 20.72 -9.75
CA ILE A 195 8.58 20.19 -8.40
C ILE A 195 9.15 21.32 -7.54
N LEU A 196 8.42 21.71 -6.50
CA LEU A 196 8.88 22.77 -5.59
C LEU A 196 9.80 22.21 -4.51
N ILE A 197 9.49 21.03 -4.00
CA ILE A 197 10.24 20.34 -2.95
C ILE A 197 9.90 18.84 -2.96
N SER A 198 10.85 18.01 -2.54
CA SER A 198 10.70 16.55 -2.38
C SER A 198 10.97 16.15 -0.92
N THR A 199 10.38 15.06 -0.48
CA THR A 199 10.73 14.45 0.81
C THR A 199 12.20 14.03 0.86
N ALA A 200 12.82 13.74 -0.29
CA ALA A 200 14.24 13.43 -0.42
C ALA A 200 15.16 14.63 -0.14
N ASP A 201 14.63 15.86 -0.22
CA ASP A 201 15.43 17.10 0.02
C ASP A 201 15.72 17.32 1.51
N PHE A 202 14.92 16.70 2.42
CA PHE A 202 15.15 16.83 3.87
C PHE A 202 16.03 15.71 4.41
N GLN A 203 15.85 14.51 3.89
CA GLN A 203 16.60 13.34 4.31
C GLN A 203 16.62 12.29 3.21
N LYS A 204 17.67 11.49 3.17
CA LYS A 204 17.87 10.44 2.16
C LYS A 204 16.69 9.44 2.09
N ARG A 205 16.06 9.17 3.23
CA ARG A 205 14.86 8.31 3.34
C ARG A 205 13.97 8.86 4.46
N PHE A 206 12.73 9.19 4.12
CA PHE A 206 11.73 9.62 5.12
C PHE A 206 10.96 8.40 5.61
N ASP A 207 11.25 7.93 6.82
CA ASP A 207 10.61 6.75 7.39
C ASP A 207 9.11 6.97 7.58
N PHE A 208 8.35 6.15 6.88
CA PHE A 208 6.90 6.23 6.85
C PHE A 208 6.29 4.89 6.42
N PRO A 209 5.42 4.26 7.22
CA PRO A 209 4.68 3.07 6.79
C PRO A 209 3.69 3.44 5.68
N TYR A 210 4.07 3.21 4.41
CA TYR A 210 3.33 3.73 3.25
C TYR A 210 2.42 2.69 2.61
N ILE A 211 2.96 1.56 2.20
CA ILE A 211 2.21 0.47 1.54
C ILE A 211 2.21 -0.73 2.49
N CYS A 212 1.18 -0.82 3.32
CA CYS A 212 1.13 -1.81 4.39
C CYS A 212 -0.13 -2.68 4.33
N SER A 213 0.02 -3.97 4.62
CA SER A 213 -1.11 -4.86 4.94
C SER A 213 -1.69 -4.49 6.29
N THR A 214 -2.96 -4.12 6.31
CA THR A 214 -3.69 -3.77 7.53
C THR A 214 -4.97 -4.58 7.63
N THR A 215 -5.24 -5.11 8.81
CA THR A 215 -6.46 -5.86 9.13
C THR A 215 -6.92 -5.52 10.55
N THR A 216 -8.02 -6.13 11.02
CA THR A 216 -8.40 -6.02 12.43
C THR A 216 -7.58 -6.98 13.30
N LYS A 217 -7.37 -6.63 14.58
CA LYS A 217 -6.71 -7.53 15.54
C LYS A 217 -7.45 -8.87 15.67
N SER A 218 -8.79 -8.84 15.64
CA SER A 218 -9.62 -10.05 15.69
C SER A 218 -9.43 -10.93 14.47
N TYR A 219 -9.42 -10.35 13.26
CA TYR A 219 -9.18 -11.13 12.03
C TYR A 219 -7.80 -11.78 12.03
N LEU A 220 -6.75 -11.04 12.42
CA LEU A 220 -5.40 -11.60 12.53
C LEU A 220 -5.36 -12.78 13.52
N ALA A 221 -6.01 -12.66 14.68
CA ALA A 221 -6.03 -13.70 15.69
C ALA A 221 -6.69 -15.00 15.22
N THR A 222 -7.78 -14.91 14.46
CA THR A 222 -8.54 -16.07 13.98
C THR A 222 -8.09 -16.61 12.63
N ASN A 223 -7.38 -15.80 11.81
CA ASN A 223 -6.98 -16.13 10.44
C ASN A 223 -5.46 -15.95 10.23
N ARG A 224 -4.65 -16.31 11.23
CA ARG A 224 -3.19 -16.11 11.17
C ARG A 224 -2.54 -16.84 9.99
N ASP A 225 -2.99 -18.07 9.68
CA ASP A 225 -2.46 -18.82 8.53
C ASP A 225 -2.79 -18.13 7.19
N THR A 226 -4.01 -17.62 7.04
CA THR A 226 -4.40 -16.82 5.87
C THR A 226 -3.50 -15.60 5.71
N MET A 227 -3.26 -14.86 6.79
CA MET A 227 -2.35 -13.71 6.78
C MET A 227 -0.90 -14.10 6.47
N ARG A 228 -0.46 -15.29 6.93
CA ARG A 228 0.85 -15.84 6.60
C ARG A 228 0.97 -16.16 5.10
N ARG A 229 -0.01 -16.85 4.53
CA ARG A 229 -0.06 -17.19 3.09
C ARG A 229 -0.15 -15.92 2.23
N LEU A 230 -0.92 -14.92 2.65
CA LEU A 230 -0.98 -13.61 2.01
C LEU A 230 0.40 -12.92 2.02
N THR A 231 1.08 -12.90 3.16
CA THR A 231 2.41 -12.29 3.29
C THR A 231 3.44 -13.00 2.41
N MET A 232 3.39 -14.35 2.33
CA MET A 232 4.23 -15.13 1.43
C MET A 232 4.01 -14.75 -0.04
N ALA A 233 2.75 -14.65 -0.49
CA ALA A 233 2.40 -14.25 -1.84
C ALA A 233 2.93 -12.84 -2.18
N LEU A 234 2.84 -11.90 -1.25
CA LEU A 234 3.29 -10.51 -1.46
C LEU A 234 4.83 -10.36 -1.41
N ILE A 235 5.53 -11.20 -0.63
CA ILE A 235 7.01 -11.29 -0.69
C ILE A 235 7.45 -11.80 -2.06
N GLU A 236 6.83 -12.86 -2.57
CA GLU A 236 7.11 -13.36 -3.93
C GLU A 236 6.75 -12.33 -5.00
N ALA A 237 5.64 -11.60 -4.83
CA ALA A 237 5.25 -10.51 -5.73
C ALA A 237 6.27 -9.36 -5.73
N THR A 238 6.87 -9.06 -4.58
CA THR A 238 7.94 -8.07 -4.48
C THR A 238 9.18 -8.51 -5.26
N HIS A 239 9.56 -9.78 -5.17
CA HIS A 239 10.65 -10.34 -5.98
C HIS A 239 10.30 -10.33 -7.47
N PHE A 240 9.09 -10.77 -7.86
CA PHE A 240 8.61 -10.74 -9.23
C PHE A 240 8.66 -9.32 -9.81
N LEU A 241 8.14 -8.34 -9.09
CA LEU A 241 8.18 -6.92 -9.45
C LEU A 241 9.61 -6.45 -9.74
N LYS A 242 10.60 -6.91 -8.96
CA LYS A 242 12.02 -6.54 -9.12
C LYS A 242 12.69 -7.22 -10.31
N THR A 243 12.21 -8.37 -10.75
CA THR A 243 12.87 -9.23 -11.74
C THR A 243 12.14 -9.33 -13.08
N ARG A 244 10.83 -9.00 -13.12
CA ARG A 244 9.96 -9.14 -14.29
C ARG A 244 9.37 -7.79 -14.71
N LYS A 245 10.25 -6.89 -15.18
CA LYS A 245 9.91 -5.50 -15.51
C LYS A 245 8.71 -5.38 -16.46
N GLU A 246 8.76 -6.07 -17.62
CA GLU A 246 7.74 -5.87 -18.66
C GLU A 246 6.36 -6.42 -18.23
N ASP A 247 6.32 -7.53 -17.50
CA ASP A 247 5.06 -8.05 -16.98
C ASP A 247 4.50 -7.14 -15.89
N THR A 248 5.35 -6.64 -14.99
CA THR A 248 4.94 -5.67 -13.96
C THR A 248 4.39 -4.38 -14.58
N LYS A 249 5.00 -3.87 -15.65
CA LYS A 249 4.48 -2.70 -16.38
C LYS A 249 3.09 -2.95 -16.97
N LYS A 250 2.83 -4.16 -17.51
CA LYS A 250 1.48 -4.55 -17.98
C LYS A 250 0.46 -4.53 -16.83
N PHE A 251 0.84 -5.05 -15.66
CA PHE A 251 -0.04 -5.03 -14.49
C PHE A 251 -0.30 -3.60 -14.01
N ILE A 252 0.74 -2.76 -13.93
CA ILE A 252 0.58 -1.34 -13.62
C ILE A 252 -0.40 -0.69 -14.63
N ALA A 253 -0.20 -0.88 -15.94
CA ALA A 253 -1.05 -0.32 -16.99
C ALA A 253 -2.53 -0.71 -16.79
N LYS A 254 -2.78 -2.00 -16.53
CA LYS A 254 -4.13 -2.55 -16.32
C LYS A 254 -4.87 -1.84 -15.16
N TYR A 255 -4.24 -1.74 -14.00
CA TYR A 255 -4.90 -1.23 -12.78
C TYR A 255 -4.89 0.29 -12.67
N THR A 256 -3.91 0.97 -13.29
CA THR A 256 -3.89 2.43 -13.33
C THR A 256 -4.67 3.01 -14.51
N ARG A 257 -5.03 2.16 -15.49
CA ARG A 257 -5.64 2.54 -16.79
C ARG A 257 -4.79 3.55 -17.54
N GLN A 258 -3.45 3.43 -17.42
CA GLN A 258 -2.47 4.29 -18.08
C GLN A 258 -1.63 3.46 -19.03
N ASN A 259 -1.65 3.81 -20.32
CA ASN A 259 -0.90 3.11 -21.36
C ASN A 259 0.28 3.94 -21.92
N ASN A 260 0.56 5.13 -21.35
CA ASN A 260 1.68 5.95 -21.78
C ASN A 260 3.00 5.25 -21.39
N PRO A 261 3.89 4.95 -22.36
CA PRO A 261 5.16 4.25 -22.08
C PRO A 261 6.08 5.01 -21.13
N GLU A 262 6.13 6.34 -21.19
CA GLU A 262 6.96 7.18 -20.30
C GLU A 262 6.45 7.09 -18.86
N TYR A 263 5.11 7.16 -18.68
CA TYR A 263 4.49 6.95 -17.37
C TYR A 263 4.83 5.58 -16.79
N LEU A 264 4.68 4.52 -17.59
CA LEU A 264 4.91 3.14 -17.14
C LEU A 264 6.39 2.92 -16.79
N GLU A 265 7.31 3.45 -17.59
CA GLU A 265 8.74 3.34 -17.36
C GLU A 265 9.15 4.09 -16.08
N ALA A 266 8.76 5.35 -15.95
CA ALA A 266 9.07 6.17 -14.78
C ALA A 266 8.44 5.62 -13.49
N SER A 267 7.18 5.19 -13.57
CA SER A 267 6.46 4.58 -12.44
C SER A 267 7.11 3.28 -11.99
N TYR A 268 7.49 2.40 -12.92
CA TYR A 268 8.22 1.17 -12.60
C TYR A 268 9.58 1.48 -11.97
N ALA A 269 10.40 2.31 -12.64
CA ALA A 269 11.76 2.62 -12.20
C ALA A 269 11.80 3.25 -10.80
N ALA A 270 10.82 4.08 -10.48
CA ALA A 270 10.70 4.68 -9.15
C ALA A 270 10.26 3.65 -8.10
N ASN A 271 9.21 2.87 -8.38
CA ASN A 271 8.61 1.99 -7.39
C ASN A 271 9.44 0.72 -7.12
N VAL A 272 10.16 0.17 -8.12
CA VAL A 272 10.98 -1.04 -7.95
C VAL A 272 12.04 -0.88 -6.86
N LYS A 273 12.57 0.32 -6.68
CA LYS A 273 13.61 0.65 -5.68
C LYS A 273 13.01 0.84 -4.28
N LEU A 274 11.75 1.21 -4.19
CA LEU A 274 11.07 1.54 -2.93
C LEU A 274 10.60 0.31 -2.16
N HIS A 275 10.31 -0.80 -2.87
CA HIS A 275 9.81 -2.01 -2.23
C HIS A 275 10.91 -2.71 -1.45
N ASP A 276 10.70 -2.88 -0.16
CA ASP A 276 11.62 -3.56 0.75
C ASP A 276 11.60 -5.08 0.52
N ARG A 277 12.79 -5.72 0.58
CA ARG A 277 12.92 -7.19 0.47
C ARG A 277 12.27 -7.90 1.65
N VAL A 278 12.48 -7.38 2.85
CA VAL A 278 11.87 -7.85 4.10
C VAL A 278 10.83 -6.81 4.52
N PRO A 279 9.54 -7.09 4.40
CA PRO A 279 8.50 -6.09 4.59
C PRO A 279 8.14 -5.87 6.08
N LEU A 280 9.14 -5.64 6.94
CA LEU A 280 8.92 -5.21 8.32
C LEU A 280 8.28 -3.82 8.35
N VAL A 281 7.49 -3.54 9.36
CA VAL A 281 6.91 -2.20 9.56
C VAL A 281 7.94 -1.30 10.23
N THR A 282 8.28 -0.16 9.63
CA THR A 282 9.22 0.80 10.24
C THR A 282 8.70 1.31 11.58
N ARG A 283 9.46 1.10 12.66
CA ARG A 283 9.10 1.54 14.01
C ARG A 283 9.22 3.06 14.12
N GLU A 284 10.29 3.64 13.60
CA GLU A 284 10.56 5.08 13.59
C GLU A 284 9.47 5.83 12.84
N GLY A 285 9.12 5.37 11.63
CA GLY A 285 8.04 5.93 10.84
C GLY A 285 6.68 5.82 11.54
N THR A 286 6.43 4.70 12.25
CA THR A 286 5.20 4.51 13.01
C THR A 286 5.10 5.48 14.18
N VAL A 287 6.18 5.72 14.93
CA VAL A 287 6.24 6.73 16.01
C VAL A 287 5.88 8.12 15.50
N ILE A 288 6.38 8.50 14.31
CA ILE A 288 6.05 9.79 13.69
C ILE A 288 4.52 9.87 13.44
N GLN A 289 3.92 8.81 12.89
CA GLN A 289 2.48 8.79 12.61
C GLN A 289 1.61 8.82 13.88
N ILE A 290 2.06 8.16 14.93
CA ILE A 290 1.42 8.21 16.25
C ILE A 290 1.42 9.65 16.78
N LYS A 291 2.57 10.34 16.77
CA LYS A 291 2.67 11.73 17.22
C LYS A 291 1.72 12.66 16.46
N GLU A 292 1.67 12.52 15.13
CA GLU A 292 0.75 13.30 14.28
C GLU A 292 -0.74 13.01 14.57
N ALA A 293 -1.09 11.76 14.86
CA ALA A 293 -2.47 11.39 15.21
C ALA A 293 -2.86 11.91 16.60
N LEU A 294 -1.99 11.77 17.59
CA LEU A 294 -2.20 12.24 18.97
C LEU A 294 -2.30 13.76 19.05
N ALA A 295 -1.57 14.51 18.22
CA ALA A 295 -1.67 15.96 18.15
C ALA A 295 -3.09 16.45 17.78
N ARG A 296 -3.87 15.60 17.11
CA ARG A 296 -5.27 15.89 16.70
C ARG A 296 -6.30 15.44 17.77
N LYS A 297 -5.90 14.67 18.77
CA LYS A 297 -6.78 14.14 19.81
C LYS A 297 -6.07 14.21 21.18
N PRO A 298 -6.00 15.40 21.80
CA PRO A 298 -5.37 15.58 23.11
C PRO A 298 -5.94 14.61 24.16
N GLY A 299 -5.08 14.06 25.00
CA GLY A 299 -5.45 13.09 26.05
C GLY A 299 -5.50 11.64 25.59
N ALA A 300 -5.43 11.34 24.29
CA ALA A 300 -5.29 9.98 23.81
C ALA A 300 -3.85 9.46 23.98
N THR A 301 -3.71 8.13 24.11
CA THR A 301 -2.42 7.44 24.14
C THR A 301 -2.39 6.36 23.08
N LEU A 302 -1.24 6.13 22.46
CA LEU A 302 -1.04 5.08 21.48
C LEU A 302 0.43 4.67 21.46
N LYS A 303 0.70 3.37 21.44
CA LYS A 303 2.04 2.80 21.30
C LYS A 303 2.17 2.09 19.95
N VAL A 304 3.40 1.83 19.54
CA VAL A 304 3.67 1.11 18.27
C VAL A 304 3.03 -0.28 18.27
N GLU A 305 3.10 -0.98 19.39
CA GLU A 305 2.56 -2.33 19.57
C GLU A 305 1.01 -2.38 19.48
N ASP A 306 0.36 -1.25 19.66
CA ASP A 306 -1.10 -1.16 19.51
C ASP A 306 -1.54 -1.24 18.05
N MET A 307 -0.65 -0.95 17.11
CA MET A 307 -0.96 -0.88 15.67
C MET A 307 0.03 -1.63 14.75
N VAL A 308 1.01 -2.35 15.30
CA VAL A 308 1.99 -3.12 14.52
C VAL A 308 2.17 -4.52 15.12
N ASP A 309 1.96 -5.54 14.28
CA ASP A 309 2.33 -6.93 14.54
C ASP A 309 2.94 -7.53 13.27
N ASP A 310 4.24 -7.39 13.13
CA ASP A 310 5.02 -7.93 12.01
C ASP A 310 5.66 -9.30 12.34
N SER A 311 5.12 -10.02 13.31
CA SER A 311 5.60 -11.32 13.76
C SER A 311 5.61 -12.36 12.63
N ILE A 312 4.62 -12.35 11.73
CA ILE A 312 4.59 -13.22 10.55
C ILE A 312 5.79 -12.97 9.62
N VAL A 313 6.16 -11.70 9.40
CA VAL A 313 7.33 -11.36 8.58
C VAL A 313 8.61 -11.90 9.23
N ARG A 314 8.76 -11.73 10.54
CA ARG A 314 9.92 -12.24 11.30
C ARG A 314 10.01 -13.77 11.28
N GLU A 315 8.87 -14.46 11.37
CA GLU A 315 8.80 -15.93 11.24
C GLU A 315 9.25 -16.38 9.85
N LEU A 316 8.78 -15.71 8.79
CA LEU A 316 9.15 -16.01 7.41
C LEU A 316 10.63 -15.72 7.11
N GLU A 317 11.18 -14.67 7.69
CA GLU A 317 12.61 -14.35 7.62
C GLU A 317 13.44 -15.43 8.34
N LYS A 318 13.09 -15.72 9.60
CA LYS A 318 13.80 -16.75 10.41
C LYS A 318 13.73 -18.15 9.80
N SER A 319 12.65 -18.49 9.12
CA SER A 319 12.50 -19.79 8.43
C SER A 319 13.33 -19.91 7.15
N GLY A 320 13.99 -18.83 6.69
CA GLY A 320 14.73 -18.78 5.44
C GLY A 320 13.82 -18.68 4.20
N PHE A 321 12.51 -18.51 4.35
CA PHE A 321 11.58 -18.38 3.22
C PHE A 321 11.95 -17.20 2.32
N ILE A 322 12.22 -16.02 2.91
CA ILE A 322 12.56 -14.81 2.16
C ILE A 322 13.86 -15.02 1.37
N ASP A 323 14.88 -15.60 1.99
CA ASP A 323 16.17 -15.91 1.31
C ASP A 323 15.98 -16.87 0.14
N LYS A 324 15.09 -17.87 0.30
CA LYS A 324 14.79 -18.83 -0.77
C LYS A 324 14.09 -18.15 -1.97
N VAL A 325 13.21 -17.17 -1.73
CA VAL A 325 12.53 -16.41 -2.79
C VAL A 325 13.51 -15.56 -3.60
N TYR A 326 14.56 -15.05 -2.97
CA TYR A 326 15.52 -14.14 -3.60
C TYR A 326 16.84 -14.81 -4.08
N LYS A 327 16.93 -16.15 -4.03
CA LYS A 327 17.99 -16.95 -4.67
C LYS A 327 17.67 -17.19 -6.14
#